data_4199d08c0366222209763ef7db16cbbe
#
_entry.id   4199d08c0366222209763ef7db16cbbe
#
_cell.length_a   1.000
_cell.length_b   1.000
_cell.length_c   1.000
_cell.angle_alpha   90.00
_cell.angle_beta   90.00
_cell.angle_gamma   90.00
#
_symmetry.space_group_name_H-M   'P 1'
#
loop_
_entity.id
_entity.type
_entity.pdbx_description
1 polymer ?
#
loop_
_entity_poly.entity_id
_entity_poly.type
_entity_poly.pdbx_seq_one_letter_code
_entity_poly.pdbx_strand_id
1 'polypeptide(L)'
;MNREDSEKISYGNAVIENRKTLTVTGVNNIISFDENSALLDSQSAVISVDGGGLQIMKMDVDSGEVVIVGRIDALAYSDKKQGVKRLGGFFRGGK
;
A
#
# COMPACT_ATOMS: atom_id res chain seq x y z
N MET A 1 27.19 7.20 2.45
CA MET A 1 26.74 7.07 2.54
C MET A 1 25.96 7.12 3.05
N ASN A 2 25.56 7.19 3.35
CA ASN A 2 24.90 7.16 3.97
C ASN A 2 23.85 6.75 4.00
N ARG A 3 23.30 6.63 3.60
CA ARG A 3 22.50 6.00 3.47
C ARG A 3 22.25 5.19 4.51
N GLU A 4 22.93 4.89 5.13
CA GLU A 4 22.76 4.06 6.14
C GLU A 4 21.92 4.64 7.15
N ASP A 5 21.71 5.81 7.15
CA ASP A 5 20.88 6.40 8.07
C ASP A 5 19.48 6.15 7.80
N SER A 6 19.07 5.88 6.60
CA SER A 6 17.72 5.75 6.28
C SER A 6 17.53 4.60 5.38
N GLU A 7 16.60 3.72 5.72
CA GLU A 7 16.26 2.64 4.93
C GLU A 7 15.14 3.07 4.04
N LYS A 8 15.34 3.11 2.76
CA LYS A 8 14.35 3.56 1.85
C LYS A 8 14.13 2.51 0.79
N ILE A 9 12.92 1.99 0.72
CA ILE A 9 12.58 0.93 -0.21
C ILE A 9 11.48 1.42 -1.13
N SER A 10 11.68 1.28 -2.41
CA SER A 10 10.75 1.77 -3.39
C SER A 10 10.12 0.62 -4.16
N TYR A 11 8.80 0.63 -4.27
CA TYR A 11 8.08 -0.39 -4.95
C TYR A 11 7.16 0.27 -5.97
N GLY A 12 7.70 0.65 -7.11
CA GLY A 12 6.89 1.31 -8.10
C GLY A 12 6.33 2.60 -7.56
N ASN A 13 5.07 2.59 -7.19
CA ASN A 13 4.41 3.80 -6.70
C ASN A 13 4.50 3.98 -5.20
N ALA A 14 5.20 3.11 -4.53
CA ALA A 14 5.26 3.18 -3.08
C ALA A 14 6.69 3.29 -2.58
N VAL A 15 6.90 4.11 -1.58
CA VAL A 15 8.21 4.28 -0.98
C VAL A 15 8.05 4.15 0.53
N ILE A 16 8.83 3.28 1.14
CA ILE A 16 8.82 3.12 2.59
C ILE A 16 10.15 3.61 3.13
N GLU A 17 10.09 4.52 4.09
CA GLU A 17 11.28 5.03 4.73
C GLU A 17 11.34 4.61 6.17
N ASN A 18 12.40 3.93 6.53
CA ASN A 18 12.65 3.49 7.91
C ASN A 18 11.53 2.68 8.53
N ARG A 19 10.73 2.05 7.68
CA ARG A 19 9.58 1.28 8.13
C ARG A 19 8.60 2.10 8.97
N LYS A 20 8.63 3.40 8.81
CA LYS A 20 7.78 4.29 9.57
C LYS A 20 6.95 5.22 8.74
N THR A 21 7.36 5.47 7.52
CA THR A 21 6.63 6.37 6.64
C THR A 21 6.44 5.71 5.29
N LEU A 22 5.21 5.62 4.87
CA LEU A 22 4.89 5.06 3.57
C LEU A 22 4.26 6.16 2.72
N THR A 23 4.81 6.38 1.54
CA THR A 23 4.24 7.32 0.59
C THR A 23 3.82 6.53 -0.64
N VAL A 24 2.57 6.65 -1.03
CA VAL A 24 2.05 5.95 -2.19
C VAL A 24 1.48 6.97 -3.15
N THR A 25 1.76 6.82 -4.44
CA THR A 25 1.18 7.72 -5.44
C THR A 25 0.30 6.91 -6.36
N GLY A 26 -0.54 7.58 -7.11
CA GLY A 26 -1.44 6.91 -8.04
C GLY A 26 -2.63 6.26 -7.37
N VAL A 27 -2.97 6.68 -6.17
CA VAL A 27 -4.07 6.11 -5.42
C VAL A 27 -5.37 6.79 -5.83
N ASN A 28 -6.38 6.00 -6.17
CA ASN A 28 -7.68 6.55 -6.55
C ASN A 28 -8.53 6.78 -5.30
N ASN A 29 -8.46 5.86 -4.38
CA ASN A 29 -9.20 6.07 -3.13
C ASN A 29 -8.72 5.07 -2.10
N ILE A 30 -9.18 5.24 -0.87
CA ILE A 30 -8.84 4.34 0.22
C ILE A 30 -10.00 3.40 0.40
N ILE A 31 -9.78 2.12 0.23
CA ILE A 31 -10.83 1.13 0.37
C ILE A 31 -11.17 0.92 1.85
N SER A 32 -10.14 0.75 2.65
CA SER A 32 -10.35 0.62 4.09
C SER A 32 -9.10 1.03 4.83
N PHE A 33 -9.26 1.41 6.06
CA PHE A 33 -8.12 1.84 6.86
C PHE A 33 -8.41 1.65 8.34
N ASP A 34 -7.45 1.08 9.04
CA ASP A 34 -7.50 1.12 10.49
C ASP A 34 -6.05 1.14 10.98
N GLU A 35 -5.86 1.14 12.29
CA GLU A 35 -4.52 1.31 12.79
C GLU A 35 -3.60 0.12 12.52
N ASN A 36 -4.13 -0.99 12.08
CA ASN A 36 -3.31 -2.15 11.81
C ASN A 36 -3.20 -2.48 10.34
N SER A 37 -4.06 -1.93 9.51
CA SER A 37 -4.01 -2.23 8.09
C SER A 37 -4.65 -1.16 7.25
N ALA A 38 -4.31 -1.14 6.00
CA ALA A 38 -4.90 -0.21 5.06
C ALA A 38 -4.98 -0.88 3.70
N LEU A 39 -6.07 -0.61 2.98
CA LEU A 39 -6.22 -1.08 1.62
C LEU A 39 -6.43 0.14 0.74
N LEU A 40 -5.60 0.29 -0.25
CA LEU A 40 -5.63 1.43 -1.14
C LEU A 40 -5.92 0.97 -2.55
N ASP A 41 -6.79 1.69 -3.22
CA ASP A 41 -7.14 1.35 -4.59
C ASP A 41 -6.33 2.22 -5.54
N SER A 42 -5.54 1.61 -6.39
CA SER A 42 -4.83 2.35 -7.41
C SER A 42 -5.31 1.89 -8.76
N GLN A 43 -4.82 2.50 -9.82
CA GLN A 43 -5.34 2.22 -11.14
C GLN A 43 -5.22 0.77 -11.56
N SER A 44 -4.15 0.15 -11.32
CA SER A 44 -3.96 -1.22 -11.75
C SER A 44 -3.84 -2.24 -10.63
N ALA A 45 -3.88 -1.82 -9.41
CA ALA A 45 -3.65 -2.72 -8.29
C ALA A 45 -4.32 -2.27 -7.02
N VAL A 46 -4.48 -3.19 -6.10
CA VAL A 46 -4.91 -2.87 -4.76
C VAL A 46 -3.67 -3.03 -3.90
N ILE A 47 -3.37 -2.04 -3.10
CA ILE A 47 -2.18 -2.04 -2.27
C ILE A 47 -2.60 -2.30 -0.84
N SER A 48 -2.04 -3.33 -0.26
CA SER A 48 -2.35 -3.73 1.09
C SER A 48 -1.18 -3.40 2.01
N VAL A 49 -1.46 -2.72 3.09
CA VAL A 49 -0.42 -2.32 4.04
C VAL A 49 -0.76 -2.89 5.40
N ASP A 50 0.18 -3.54 6.04
CA ASP A 50 -0.02 -4.07 7.38
C ASP A 50 1.00 -3.47 8.33
N GLY A 51 0.59 -3.22 9.52
CA GLY A 51 1.51 -2.65 10.51
C GLY A 51 0.84 -2.39 11.83
N GLY A 52 1.25 -1.35 12.50
CA GLY A 52 0.69 -0.99 13.80
C GLY A 52 0.76 0.51 14.01
N GLY A 53 -0.25 1.04 14.64
CA GLY A 53 -0.31 2.47 14.91
C GLY A 53 -0.34 3.31 13.65
N LEU A 54 -0.97 2.80 12.61
CA LEU A 54 -0.97 3.51 11.33
C LEU A 54 -1.87 4.73 11.37
N GLN A 55 -1.42 5.80 10.74
CA GLN A 55 -2.22 7.02 10.63
C GLN A 55 -1.99 7.61 9.26
N ILE A 56 -3.05 8.18 8.69
CA ILE A 56 -2.92 8.85 7.40
C ILE A 56 -2.52 10.29 7.67
N MET A 57 -1.35 10.66 7.21
CA MET A 57 -0.86 12.02 7.39
C MET A 57 -1.29 12.92 6.28
N LYS A 58 -1.49 12.38 5.10
CA LYS A 58 -1.83 13.18 3.96
C LYS A 58 -2.58 12.35 2.96
N MET A 59 -3.59 12.93 2.35
CA MET A 59 -4.26 12.32 1.25
C MET A 59 -4.61 13.40 0.25
N ASP A 60 -4.00 13.35 -0.92
CA ASP A 60 -4.23 14.34 -1.94
C ASP A 60 -4.90 13.64 -3.11
N VAL A 61 -6.20 13.85 -3.27
CA VAL A 61 -6.93 13.18 -4.32
C VAL A 61 -6.54 13.65 -5.70
N ASP A 62 -6.06 14.86 -5.82
CA ASP A 62 -5.68 15.35 -7.13
C ASP A 62 -4.43 14.68 -7.65
N SER A 63 -3.47 14.45 -6.80
CA SER A 63 -2.24 13.81 -7.22
C SER A 63 -2.27 12.32 -6.94
N GLY A 64 -3.22 11.86 -6.17
CA GLY A 64 -3.28 10.47 -5.78
C GLY A 64 -2.23 10.09 -4.77
N GLU A 65 -1.74 11.06 -4.02
CA GLU A 65 -0.68 10.79 -3.06
C GLU A 65 -1.25 10.55 -1.67
N VAL A 66 -0.85 9.45 -1.04
CA VAL A 66 -1.26 9.13 0.31
C VAL A 66 0.00 8.91 1.13
N VAL A 67 0.06 9.52 2.30
CA VAL A 67 1.20 9.32 3.21
C VAL A 67 0.67 8.71 4.49
N ILE A 68 1.19 7.55 4.84
CA ILE A 68 0.80 6.83 6.04
C ILE A 68 2.01 6.70 6.94
N VAL A 69 1.84 7.01 8.22
CA VAL A 69 2.93 6.86 9.17
C VAL A 69 2.54 5.82 10.21
N GLY A 70 3.51 5.28 10.90
CA GLY A 70 3.31 4.26 11.90
C GLY A 70 4.33 3.17 11.69
N ARG A 71 4.06 1.97 12.20
CA ARG A 71 4.98 0.88 11.97
C ARG A 71 4.53 0.16 10.72
N ILE A 72 5.36 0.11 9.72
CA ILE A 72 5.04 -0.55 8.45
C ILE A 72 5.67 -1.94 8.45
N ASP A 73 4.87 -2.96 8.53
CA ASP A 73 5.39 -4.32 8.56
C ASP A 73 5.37 -5.01 7.22
N ALA A 74 4.38 -4.75 6.42
CA ALA A 74 4.27 -5.42 5.13
C ALA A 74 3.54 -4.57 4.11
N LEU A 75 3.88 -4.75 2.86
CA LEU A 75 3.24 -4.05 1.77
C LEU A 75 3.07 -5.06 0.66
N ALA A 76 1.88 -5.18 0.13
CA ALA A 76 1.62 -6.11 -0.95
C ALA A 76 0.77 -5.49 -2.04
N TYR A 77 1.00 -5.90 -3.25
CA TYR A 77 0.21 -5.44 -4.37
C TYR A 77 -0.60 -6.62 -4.89
N SER A 78 -1.86 -6.37 -5.19
CA SER A 78 -2.71 -7.36 -5.83
C SER A 78 -3.15 -6.79 -7.16
N ASP A 79 -2.81 -7.47 -8.23
CA ASP A 79 -3.15 -7.00 -9.56
C ASP A 79 -4.64 -7.11 -9.78
N LYS A 80 -5.29 -6.01 -9.97
CA LYS A 80 -6.71 -5.95 -10.12
C LYS A 80 -7.20 -6.76 -11.27
N LYS A 81 -6.58 -6.66 -12.41
CA LYS A 81 -7.01 -7.33 -13.54
C LYS A 81 -6.95 -8.78 -13.40
N GLN A 82 -5.84 -9.30 -13.06
CA GLN A 82 -5.73 -10.68 -12.92
C GLN A 82 -6.27 -11.17 -11.67
N GLY A 83 -6.11 -10.46 -10.63
CA GLY A 83 -6.55 -10.85 -9.33
C GLY A 83 -8.01 -11.11 -9.28
N VAL A 84 -8.77 -10.27 -9.85
CA VAL A 84 -10.17 -10.40 -9.82
C VAL A 84 -10.61 -11.62 -10.56
N LYS A 85 -10.15 -11.82 -11.74
CA LYS A 85 -10.48 -12.92 -12.49
C LYS A 85 -10.06 -14.15 -11.84
N ARG A 86 -8.89 -14.18 -11.39
CA ARG A 86 -8.42 -15.30 -10.83
C ARG A 86 -9.03 -15.67 -9.60
N LEU A 87 -9.33 -14.81 -8.78
CA LEU A 87 -9.99 -15.11 -7.60
C LEU A 87 -11.24 -15.74 -7.84
N GLY A 88 -11.90 -15.27 -8.78
CA GLY A 88 -13.12 -15.84 -9.11
C GLY A 88 -12.92 -17.25 -9.45
N GLY A 89 -11.98 -17.51 -10.28
CA GLY A 89 -11.81 -18.81 -10.70
C GLY A 89 -10.99 -19.63 -9.82
N PHE A 90 -9.93 -19.10 -9.30
CA PHE A 90 -9.04 -19.83 -8.63
C PHE A 90 -9.28 -20.12 -7.26
N PHE A 91 -9.87 -19.31 -6.63
CA PHE A 91 -10.12 -19.48 -5.36
C PHE A 91 -10.87 -20.52 -5.08
N ARG A 92 -11.51 -20.63 -5.70
CA ARG A 92 -12.31 -21.46 -5.54
C ARG A 92 -11.89 -22.51 -5.81
N GLY A 93 -11.35 -22.49 -6.17
CA GLY A 93 -11.07 -23.45 -6.49
C GLY A 93 -10.20 -23.89 -5.96
N GLY A 94 -9.91 -23.67 -5.74
CA GLY A 94 -9.34 -24.05 -5.47
C GLY A 94 -9.28 -24.73 -5.10
N LYS A 95 -9.58 -24.69 -5.17
CA LYS A 95 -9.76 -25.08 -4.95
C LYS A 95 -9.75 -25.46 -5.03
#